data_a21edf3cd468d17482f4cc7df9aee1b5
#
_entry.id   a21edf3cd468d17482f4cc7df9aee1b5
#
_cell.length_a   1.000
_cell.length_b   1.000
_cell.length_c   1.000
_cell.angle_alpha   90.00
_cell.angle_beta   90.00
_cell.angle_gamma   90.00
#
_symmetry.space_group_name_H-M   'P 1'
#
loop_
_entity.id
_entity.type
_entity.pdbx_description
1 polymer ?
#
loop_
_entity_poly.entity_id
_entity_poly.type
_entity_poly.pdbx_seq_one_letter_code
_entity_poly.pdbx_strand_id
1 'polypeptide(L)'
;WINSKRVPEGGLDAVMLGDSECYSAISPMQLWNEYGVTSFNYAQSGQKIQETYFMLRNVFDNSQPKVVFLETNLLYRKQNRLDMVQSSLDELASYVIPGGGVRLHDTWKVMCGQAPQKTPEYKGFYLNNKVKASKYLDYMDKDKKRSAHISRTVDWYTDRIIELCKENGAELILISNPSTRNWNYTRHEVTEGFAAGKGITYIDLN
;
A
#
# COMPACT_ATOMS: atom_id res chain seq x y z
N TRP A 1 -6.33 0.90 12.59
CA TRP A 1 -6.37 2.25 12.02
C TRP A 1 -5.12 3.00 12.40
N ILE A 2 -4.24 3.27 11.43
CA ILE A 2 -3.03 4.05 11.67
C ILE A 2 -3.45 5.51 11.59
N ASN A 3 -3.33 6.23 12.71
CA ASN A 3 -3.61 7.65 12.73
C ASN A 3 -2.51 8.38 11.94
N SER A 4 -2.82 8.81 10.71
CA SER A 4 -1.92 9.58 9.85
C SER A 4 -1.40 10.87 10.51
N LYS A 5 -2.08 11.37 11.55
CA LYS A 5 -1.66 12.54 12.33
C LYS A 5 -0.44 12.31 13.24
N ARG A 6 0.07 11.06 13.34
CA ARG A 6 1.28 10.76 14.11
C ARG A 6 2.47 10.55 13.19
N VAL A 7 2.72 11.52 12.33
CA VAL A 7 3.99 11.62 11.60
C VAL A 7 5.08 11.93 12.64
N PRO A 8 6.25 11.28 12.59
CA PRO A 8 7.37 11.64 13.44
C PRO A 8 7.73 13.12 13.31
N GLU A 9 8.07 13.77 14.40
CA GLU A 9 8.69 15.10 14.35
C GLU A 9 9.94 15.00 13.49
N GLY A 10 10.03 15.78 12.42
CA GLY A 10 11.12 15.70 11.43
C GLY A 10 10.70 15.15 10.05
N GLY A 11 9.45 14.71 9.91
CA GLY A 11 8.91 14.22 8.64
C GLY A 11 9.25 12.75 8.33
N LEU A 12 8.85 12.31 7.15
CA LEU A 12 9.13 10.98 6.61
C LEU A 12 9.87 11.12 5.29
N ASP A 13 10.95 10.37 5.12
CA ASP A 13 11.62 10.26 3.82
C ASP A 13 10.84 9.32 2.89
N ALA A 14 10.29 8.23 3.44
CA ALA A 14 9.57 7.24 2.66
C ALA A 14 8.32 6.70 3.36
N VAL A 15 7.33 6.32 2.56
CA VAL A 15 6.13 5.61 3.03
C VAL A 15 5.91 4.35 2.23
N MET A 16 5.43 3.29 2.89
CA MET A 16 5.07 2.04 2.27
C MET A 16 3.55 1.87 2.33
N LEU A 17 2.97 1.56 1.19
CA LEU A 17 1.54 1.34 1.00
C LEU A 17 1.32 -0.05 0.39
N GLY A 18 0.42 -0.82 0.95
CA GLY A 18 0.22 -2.19 0.50
C GLY A 18 -0.75 -2.96 1.37
N ASP A 19 -0.71 -4.26 1.22
CA ASP A 19 -1.49 -5.16 2.06
C ASP A 19 -0.64 -5.88 3.14
N SER A 20 -1.10 -7.05 3.58
CA SER A 20 -0.42 -7.83 4.61
C SER A 20 0.98 -8.33 4.21
N GLU A 21 1.29 -8.40 2.93
CA GLU A 21 2.64 -8.75 2.46
C GLU A 21 3.60 -7.59 2.66
N CYS A 22 3.15 -6.36 2.37
CA CYS A 22 3.95 -5.16 2.55
C CYS A 22 4.35 -4.94 4.02
N TYR A 23 3.39 -4.98 4.97
CA TYR A 23 3.73 -4.75 6.37
C TYR A 23 4.54 -5.87 7.01
N SER A 24 4.61 -7.04 6.38
CA SER A 24 5.43 -8.18 6.85
C SER A 24 6.80 -8.25 6.17
N ALA A 25 7.01 -7.55 5.07
CA ALA A 25 8.23 -7.64 4.28
C ALA A 25 9.19 -6.47 4.53
N ILE A 26 8.68 -5.24 4.65
CA ILE A 26 9.52 -4.03 4.72
C ILE A 26 9.46 -3.44 6.11
N SER A 27 10.60 -3.48 6.82
CA SER A 27 10.75 -2.96 8.18
C SER A 27 11.27 -1.52 8.17
N PRO A 28 10.47 -0.52 8.60
CA PRO A 28 10.93 0.85 8.77
C PRO A 28 12.08 0.99 9.76
N MET A 29 12.11 0.15 10.79
CA MET A 29 13.17 0.17 11.79
C MET A 29 14.51 -0.30 11.22
N GLN A 30 14.49 -1.27 10.29
CA GLN A 30 15.69 -1.72 9.60
C GLN A 30 16.20 -0.63 8.64
N LEU A 31 15.31 -0.01 7.86
CA LEU A 31 15.68 1.11 6.98
C LEU A 31 16.34 2.26 7.77
N TRP A 32 15.81 2.56 8.95
CA TRP A 32 16.45 3.56 9.82
C TRP A 32 17.83 3.12 10.32
N ASN A 33 17.94 1.90 10.83
CA ASN A 33 19.19 1.41 11.42
C ASN A 33 20.32 1.26 10.39
N GLU A 34 20.00 0.85 9.16
CA GLU A 34 21.01 0.57 8.14
C GLU A 34 21.32 1.80 7.26
N TYR A 35 20.32 2.65 7.00
CA TYR A 35 20.42 3.72 6.01
C TYR A 35 20.01 5.11 6.53
N GLY A 36 19.56 5.23 7.77
CA GLY A 36 19.07 6.50 8.33
C GLY A 36 17.78 7.02 7.67
N VAL A 37 17.05 6.16 6.94
CA VAL A 37 15.82 6.55 6.24
C VAL A 37 14.64 6.53 7.21
N THR A 38 14.03 7.69 7.43
CA THR A 38 12.80 7.80 8.22
C THR A 38 11.61 7.32 7.39
N SER A 39 10.93 6.28 7.85
CA SER A 39 9.82 5.71 7.09
C SER A 39 8.69 5.19 7.96
N PHE A 40 7.53 4.99 7.34
CA PHE A 40 6.36 4.40 7.98
C PHE A 40 5.64 3.46 7.02
N ASN A 41 5.19 2.32 7.56
CA ASN A 41 4.43 1.33 6.79
C ASN A 41 2.93 1.52 7.07
N TYR A 42 2.20 2.06 6.09
CA TYR A 42 0.75 2.30 6.15
C TYR A 42 -0.07 1.14 5.57
N ALA A 43 0.57 0.02 5.27
CA ALA A 43 -0.12 -1.15 4.73
C ALA A 43 -1.11 -1.75 5.74
N GLN A 44 -2.21 -2.29 5.23
CA GLN A 44 -3.26 -2.90 6.03
C GLN A 44 -3.70 -4.25 5.42
N SER A 45 -4.10 -5.19 6.29
CA SER A 45 -4.60 -6.47 5.81
C SER A 45 -5.78 -6.30 4.86
N GLY A 46 -5.68 -6.88 3.66
CA GLY A 46 -6.74 -6.83 2.67
C GLY A 46 -6.94 -5.48 1.98
N GLN A 47 -6.05 -4.52 2.18
CA GLN A 47 -6.12 -3.19 1.58
C GLN A 47 -6.31 -3.27 0.07
N LYS A 48 -7.06 -2.33 -0.48
CA LYS A 48 -7.34 -2.18 -1.90
C LYS A 48 -6.77 -0.87 -2.42
N ILE A 49 -6.63 -0.75 -3.74
CA ILE A 49 -6.01 0.41 -4.38
C ILE A 49 -6.75 1.73 -4.07
N GLN A 50 -8.08 1.70 -3.97
CA GLN A 50 -8.87 2.88 -3.62
C GLN A 50 -8.55 3.38 -2.21
N GLU A 51 -8.51 2.45 -1.25
CA GLU A 51 -8.17 2.75 0.14
C GLU A 51 -6.75 3.29 0.25
N THR A 52 -5.86 2.76 -0.58
CA THR A 52 -4.47 3.21 -0.69
C THR A 52 -4.39 4.65 -1.19
N TYR A 53 -5.18 5.02 -2.20
CA TYR A 53 -5.25 6.39 -2.71
C TYR A 53 -5.66 7.38 -1.60
N PHE A 54 -6.74 7.09 -0.86
CA PHE A 54 -7.19 7.97 0.23
C PHE A 54 -6.21 7.99 1.42
N MET A 55 -5.56 6.85 1.69
CA MET A 55 -4.49 6.80 2.70
C MET A 55 -3.34 7.73 2.32
N LEU A 56 -2.91 7.69 1.06
CA LEU A 56 -1.80 8.50 0.56
C LEU A 56 -2.15 10.01 0.62
N ARG A 57 -3.38 10.40 0.25
CA ARG A 57 -3.84 11.80 0.44
C ARG A 57 -3.66 12.25 1.89
N ASN A 58 -4.14 11.45 2.82
CA ASN A 58 -4.00 11.74 4.25
C ASN A 58 -2.52 11.81 4.70
N VAL A 59 -1.66 11.01 4.09
CA VAL A 59 -0.22 11.08 4.35
C VAL A 59 0.33 12.43 3.89
N PHE A 60 0.01 12.89 2.68
CA PHE A 60 0.47 14.17 2.15
C PHE A 60 -0.12 15.38 2.88
N ASP A 61 -1.33 15.27 3.43
CA ASP A 61 -1.91 16.32 4.28
C ASP A 61 -1.12 16.54 5.59
N ASN A 62 -0.33 15.57 6.03
CA ASN A 62 0.36 15.59 7.32
C ASN A 62 1.88 15.42 7.22
N SER A 63 2.42 15.04 6.07
CA SER A 63 3.86 14.86 5.84
C SER A 63 4.20 15.01 4.36
N GLN A 64 5.50 15.15 4.07
CA GLN A 64 6.02 15.31 2.70
C GLN A 64 7.07 14.23 2.42
N PRO A 65 6.69 12.94 2.31
CA PRO A 65 7.63 11.89 1.97
C PRO A 65 8.18 12.11 0.55
N LYS A 66 9.48 11.83 0.38
CA LYS A 66 10.14 11.93 -0.93
C LYS A 66 9.88 10.72 -1.81
N VAL A 67 9.61 9.56 -1.18
CA VAL A 67 9.42 8.29 -1.87
C VAL A 67 8.16 7.60 -1.34
N VAL A 68 7.34 7.11 -2.26
CA VAL A 68 6.17 6.29 -2.00
C VAL A 68 6.38 4.91 -2.60
N PHE A 69 6.49 3.89 -1.77
CA PHE A 69 6.50 2.50 -2.20
C PHE A 69 5.08 1.97 -2.26
N LEU A 70 4.67 1.52 -3.43
CA LEU A 70 3.37 0.88 -3.67
C LEU A 70 3.58 -0.60 -3.95
N GLU A 71 3.10 -1.44 -3.04
CA GLU A 71 3.23 -2.90 -3.15
C GLU A 71 2.29 -3.43 -4.25
N THR A 72 2.86 -4.23 -5.14
CA THR A 72 2.22 -4.63 -6.41
C THR A 72 1.09 -5.64 -6.27
N ASN A 73 0.96 -6.34 -5.13
CA ASN A 73 -0.18 -7.23 -4.92
C ASN A 73 -1.53 -6.50 -4.96
N LEU A 74 -1.53 -5.19 -4.63
CA LEU A 74 -2.70 -4.32 -4.77
C LEU A 74 -3.24 -4.25 -6.21
N LEU A 75 -2.37 -4.38 -7.22
CA LEU A 75 -2.75 -4.33 -8.63
C LEU A 75 -3.63 -5.53 -9.04
N TYR A 76 -3.55 -6.63 -8.30
CA TYR A 76 -4.25 -7.90 -8.60
C TYR A 76 -5.39 -8.20 -7.65
N ARG A 77 -5.67 -7.31 -6.70
CA ARG A 77 -6.78 -7.52 -5.77
C ARG A 77 -8.11 -7.31 -6.48
N LYS A 78 -8.97 -8.32 -6.35
CA LYS A 78 -10.33 -8.26 -6.91
C LYS A 78 -11.13 -7.13 -6.26
N GLN A 79 -11.76 -6.34 -7.10
CA GLN A 79 -12.69 -5.29 -6.72
C GLN A 79 -14.11 -5.82 -6.92
N ASN A 80 -14.99 -5.64 -5.94
CA ASN A 80 -16.40 -5.92 -6.14
C ASN A 80 -17.21 -4.59 -6.24
N ARG A 81 -18.46 -4.64 -6.71
CA ARG A 81 -19.28 -3.44 -6.90
C ARG A 81 -19.56 -2.70 -5.59
N LEU A 82 -19.69 -3.43 -4.48
CA LEU A 82 -19.91 -2.84 -3.16
C LEU A 82 -18.70 -2.03 -2.70
N ASP A 83 -17.49 -2.54 -2.97
CA ASP A 83 -16.25 -1.82 -2.65
C ASP A 83 -16.15 -0.50 -3.41
N MET A 84 -16.59 -0.47 -4.68
CA MET A 84 -16.60 0.76 -5.49
C MET A 84 -17.58 1.79 -4.93
N VAL A 85 -18.78 1.38 -4.54
CA VAL A 85 -19.77 2.27 -3.93
C VAL A 85 -19.29 2.80 -2.59
N GLN A 86 -18.70 1.94 -1.76
CA GLN A 86 -18.17 2.32 -0.47
C GLN A 86 -17.00 3.31 -0.63
N SER A 87 -16.09 3.07 -1.58
CA SER A 87 -14.99 4.01 -1.87
C SER A 87 -15.50 5.37 -2.35
N SER A 88 -16.57 5.40 -3.15
CA SER A 88 -17.18 6.66 -3.58
C SER A 88 -17.84 7.42 -2.43
N LEU A 89 -18.44 6.72 -1.48
CA LEU A 89 -19.00 7.31 -0.26
C LEU A 89 -17.90 7.81 0.68
N ASP A 90 -16.80 7.08 0.80
CA ASP A 90 -15.63 7.49 1.58
C ASP A 90 -14.95 8.72 0.94
N GLU A 91 -14.95 8.82 -0.39
CA GLU A 91 -14.51 10.01 -1.12
C GLU A 91 -15.38 11.22 -0.79
N LEU A 92 -16.71 11.09 -0.90
CA LEU A 92 -17.65 12.15 -0.54
C LEU A 92 -17.49 12.58 0.93
N ALA A 93 -17.36 11.62 1.84
CA ALA A 93 -17.15 11.90 3.26
C ALA A 93 -15.82 12.65 3.52
N SER A 94 -14.78 12.37 2.74
CA SER A 94 -13.49 13.07 2.87
C SER A 94 -13.53 14.54 2.49
N TYR A 95 -14.45 14.92 1.58
CA TYR A 95 -14.68 16.32 1.20
C TYR A 95 -15.56 17.09 2.21
N VAL A 96 -16.45 16.40 2.92
CA VAL A 96 -17.45 17.02 3.78
C VAL A 96 -17.03 17.06 5.25
N ILE A 97 -16.19 16.12 5.68
CA ILE A 97 -15.79 16.00 7.10
C ILE A 97 -14.32 16.43 7.25
N PRO A 98 -14.04 17.56 7.92
CA PRO A 98 -12.67 17.98 8.20
C PRO A 98 -11.89 16.90 9.00
N GLY A 99 -10.79 16.41 8.45
CA GLY A 99 -10.05 15.29 9.01
C GLY A 99 -10.58 13.91 8.59
N GLY A 100 -11.45 13.86 7.60
CA GLY A 100 -12.16 12.69 7.11
C GLY A 100 -11.31 11.73 6.27
N GLY A 101 -10.54 10.91 6.93
CA GLY A 101 -9.97 9.67 6.38
C GLY A 101 -10.52 8.43 7.09
N VAL A 102 -11.70 8.54 7.72
CA VAL A 102 -12.31 7.45 8.47
C VAL A 102 -13.18 6.63 7.52
N ARG A 103 -12.87 5.34 7.36
CA ARG A 103 -13.78 4.41 6.69
C ARG A 103 -15.14 4.47 7.38
N LEU A 104 -16.23 4.68 6.63
CA LEU A 104 -17.59 4.63 7.18
C LEU A 104 -17.85 3.36 7.98
N HIS A 105 -17.25 2.25 7.56
CA HIS A 105 -17.31 0.97 8.27
C HIS A 105 -16.72 1.01 9.68
N ASP A 106 -15.70 1.84 9.94
CA ASP A 106 -15.03 1.93 11.25
C ASP A 106 -15.44 3.18 12.04
N THR A 107 -16.23 4.08 11.44
CA THR A 107 -16.69 5.32 12.09
C THR A 107 -17.49 5.02 13.36
N TRP A 108 -18.29 3.97 13.35
CA TRP A 108 -19.05 3.56 14.54
C TRP A 108 -18.13 3.10 15.69
N LYS A 109 -16.99 2.45 15.40
CA LYS A 109 -16.00 2.05 16.41
C LYS A 109 -15.34 3.26 17.07
N VAL A 110 -15.05 4.28 16.26
CA VAL A 110 -14.51 5.56 16.75
C VAL A 110 -15.54 6.28 17.61
N MET A 111 -16.79 6.33 17.16
CA MET A 111 -17.91 6.96 17.91
C MET A 111 -18.20 6.22 19.23
N CYS A 112 -18.02 4.90 19.28
CA CYS A 112 -18.20 4.09 20.48
C CYS A 112 -16.94 4.00 21.36
N GLY A 113 -15.88 4.75 21.07
CA GLY A 113 -14.64 4.75 21.86
C GLY A 113 -13.83 3.45 21.78
N GLN A 114 -14.13 2.57 20.84
CA GLN A 114 -13.51 1.24 20.71
C GLN A 114 -12.30 1.21 19.77
N ALA A 115 -11.90 2.33 19.20
CA ALA A 115 -10.73 2.38 18.34
C ALA A 115 -9.44 2.23 19.17
N PRO A 116 -8.61 1.21 18.92
CA PRO A 116 -7.36 1.07 19.64
C PRO A 116 -6.42 2.22 19.26
N GLN A 117 -6.10 3.07 20.21
CA GLN A 117 -5.15 4.19 20.06
C GLN A 117 -3.68 3.74 20.16
N LYS A 118 -3.37 2.47 19.90
CA LYS A 118 -1.99 1.99 19.97
C LYS A 118 -1.21 2.49 18.75
N THR A 119 -0.17 3.27 18.99
CA THR A 119 0.87 3.52 17.99
C THR A 119 1.49 2.18 17.62
N PRO A 120 1.59 1.82 16.33
CA PRO A 120 2.23 0.57 15.94
C PRO A 120 3.67 0.55 16.46
N GLU A 121 4.01 -0.46 17.24
CA GLU A 121 5.28 -0.58 17.97
C GLU A 121 6.50 -0.49 17.04
N TYR A 122 6.37 -1.01 15.81
CA TYR A 122 7.42 -1.05 14.80
C TYR A 122 7.13 -0.19 13.56
N LYS A 123 6.54 0.99 13.74
CA LYS A 123 6.22 1.90 12.63
C LYS A 123 5.36 1.25 11.53
N GLY A 124 4.42 0.41 11.91
CA GLY A 124 3.52 -0.29 10.99
C GLY A 124 4.03 -1.65 10.49
N PHE A 125 5.24 -2.06 10.84
CA PHE A 125 5.75 -3.39 10.53
C PHE A 125 5.17 -4.44 11.48
N TYR A 126 4.83 -5.60 10.94
CA TYR A 126 4.33 -6.75 11.69
C TYR A 126 5.42 -7.81 11.84
N LEU A 127 6.01 -7.89 13.02
CA LEU A 127 7.00 -8.92 13.34
C LEU A 127 6.31 -10.28 13.52
N ASN A 128 6.66 -11.24 12.67
CA ASN A 128 6.17 -12.61 12.75
C ASN A 128 7.32 -13.61 12.69
N ASN A 129 7.57 -14.29 13.79
CA ASN A 129 8.65 -15.27 13.92
C ASN A 129 8.24 -16.69 13.45
N LYS A 130 7.02 -16.85 12.91
CA LYS A 130 6.55 -18.16 12.43
C LYS A 130 7.13 -18.46 11.07
N VAL A 131 7.93 -19.50 10.97
CA VAL A 131 8.48 -20.00 9.71
C VAL A 131 7.67 -21.20 9.24
N LYS A 132 7.25 -21.20 7.97
CA LYS A 132 6.58 -22.32 7.32
C LYS A 132 7.17 -22.50 5.94
N ALA A 133 7.63 -23.72 5.64
CA ALA A 133 8.13 -24.07 4.31
C ALA A 133 7.04 -23.87 3.25
N SER A 134 7.41 -23.23 2.14
CA SER A 134 6.52 -23.10 1.00
C SER A 134 6.46 -24.41 0.21
N LYS A 135 5.26 -24.70 -0.30
CA LYS A 135 5.04 -25.81 -1.27
C LYS A 135 5.19 -25.35 -2.73
N TYR A 136 5.35 -24.05 -2.96
CA TYR A 136 5.34 -23.42 -4.29
C TYR A 136 6.73 -22.86 -4.61
N LEU A 137 7.75 -23.74 -4.65
CA LEU A 137 9.14 -23.34 -4.90
C LEU A 137 9.39 -22.87 -6.34
N ASP A 138 8.51 -23.26 -7.25
CA ASP A 138 8.55 -22.96 -8.69
C ASP A 138 7.58 -21.84 -9.11
N TYR A 139 7.24 -20.94 -8.20
CA TYR A 139 6.27 -19.88 -8.46
C TYR A 139 6.75 -18.85 -9.51
N MET A 140 8.06 -18.68 -9.70
CA MET A 140 8.68 -17.83 -10.72
C MET A 140 9.10 -18.60 -11.99
N ASP A 141 8.59 -19.83 -12.19
CA ASP A 141 8.84 -20.60 -13.39
C ASP A 141 8.17 -19.93 -14.62
N LYS A 142 8.97 -19.58 -15.62
CA LYS A 142 8.56 -18.91 -16.86
C LYS A 142 7.62 -19.74 -17.72
N ASP A 143 7.75 -21.05 -17.64
CA ASP A 143 6.94 -21.99 -18.42
C ASP A 143 5.53 -22.18 -17.83
N LYS A 144 5.33 -21.78 -16.57
CA LYS A 144 4.05 -21.85 -15.87
C LYS A 144 3.22 -20.60 -16.05
N LYS A 145 2.68 -20.40 -17.25
CA LYS A 145 1.80 -19.27 -17.53
C LYS A 145 0.53 -19.32 -16.65
N ARG A 146 0.25 -18.19 -16.00
CA ARG A 146 -0.95 -17.98 -15.18
C ARG A 146 -1.69 -16.74 -15.69
N SER A 147 -2.98 -16.64 -15.39
CA SER A 147 -3.72 -15.42 -15.72
C SER A 147 -3.35 -14.29 -14.77
N ALA A 148 -2.92 -13.16 -15.30
CA ALA A 148 -2.73 -11.92 -14.56
C ALA A 148 -3.40 -10.78 -15.33
N HIS A 149 -4.22 -10.00 -14.66
CA HIS A 149 -4.95 -8.90 -15.27
C HIS A 149 -5.10 -7.75 -14.27
N ILE A 150 -4.73 -6.55 -14.70
CA ILE A 150 -4.95 -5.31 -13.97
C ILE A 150 -6.26 -4.71 -14.48
N SER A 151 -7.23 -4.54 -13.57
CA SER A 151 -8.54 -4.02 -13.95
C SER A 151 -8.48 -2.52 -14.27
N ARG A 152 -9.44 -2.02 -15.09
CA ARG A 152 -9.55 -0.59 -15.40
C ARG A 152 -9.68 0.29 -14.15
N THR A 153 -10.35 -0.19 -13.12
CA THR A 153 -10.48 0.54 -11.84
C THR A 153 -9.13 0.67 -11.15
N VAL A 154 -8.33 -0.39 -11.12
CA VAL A 154 -6.97 -0.36 -10.54
C VAL A 154 -6.07 0.56 -11.36
N ASP A 155 -6.12 0.46 -12.68
CA ASP A 155 -5.40 1.32 -13.60
C ASP A 155 -5.71 2.81 -13.34
N TRP A 156 -6.99 3.18 -13.27
CA TRP A 156 -7.45 4.54 -13.00
C TRP A 156 -6.97 5.07 -11.63
N TYR A 157 -7.07 4.27 -10.57
CA TYR A 157 -6.57 4.69 -9.24
C TYR A 157 -5.05 4.78 -9.20
N THR A 158 -4.35 3.95 -9.96
CA THR A 158 -2.88 4.06 -10.08
C THR A 158 -2.49 5.38 -10.73
N ASP A 159 -3.20 5.81 -11.79
CA ASP A 159 -2.96 7.13 -12.40
C ASP A 159 -3.15 8.26 -11.40
N ARG A 160 -4.21 8.22 -10.59
CA ARG A 160 -4.44 9.22 -9.55
C ARG A 160 -3.38 9.20 -8.44
N ILE A 161 -2.84 8.03 -8.10
CA ILE A 161 -1.71 7.92 -7.16
C ILE A 161 -0.45 8.55 -7.77
N ILE A 162 -0.19 8.32 -9.06
CA ILE A 162 0.93 8.94 -9.78
C ILE A 162 0.81 10.46 -9.78
N GLU A 163 -0.38 10.98 -10.15
CA GLU A 163 -0.65 12.42 -10.14
C GLU A 163 -0.43 13.01 -8.75
N LEU A 164 -0.98 12.38 -7.71
CA LEU A 164 -0.86 12.82 -6.34
C LEU A 164 0.61 12.84 -5.85
N CYS A 165 1.41 11.84 -6.22
CA CYS A 165 2.84 11.83 -5.94
C CYS A 165 3.56 12.98 -6.65
N LYS A 166 3.28 13.22 -7.94
CA LYS A 166 3.86 14.30 -8.72
C LYS A 166 3.53 15.68 -8.14
N GLU A 167 2.27 15.91 -7.78
CA GLU A 167 1.80 17.16 -7.16
C GLU A 167 2.52 17.47 -5.84
N ASN A 168 2.91 16.43 -5.10
CA ASN A 168 3.61 16.55 -3.81
C ASN A 168 5.13 16.36 -3.92
N GLY A 169 5.70 16.26 -5.14
CA GLY A 169 7.13 16.14 -5.34
C GLY A 169 7.73 14.82 -4.86
N ALA A 170 6.92 13.76 -4.77
CA ALA A 170 7.34 12.43 -4.35
C ALA A 170 7.55 11.50 -5.56
N GLU A 171 8.54 10.62 -5.47
CA GLU A 171 8.73 9.53 -6.43
C GLU A 171 7.85 8.34 -6.06
N LEU A 172 7.09 7.79 -7.02
CA LEU A 172 6.34 6.55 -6.86
C LEU A 172 7.17 5.37 -7.37
N ILE A 173 7.36 4.37 -6.53
CA ILE A 173 8.04 3.12 -6.86
C ILE A 173 7.09 1.95 -6.63
N LEU A 174 6.88 1.14 -7.65
CA LEU A 174 6.22 -0.16 -7.50
C LEU A 174 7.21 -1.17 -6.94
N ILE A 175 6.79 -1.94 -5.94
CA ILE A 175 7.65 -2.96 -5.33
C ILE A 175 6.89 -4.28 -5.17
N SER A 176 7.49 -5.38 -5.66
CA SER A 176 6.99 -6.74 -5.44
C SER A 176 7.78 -7.41 -4.34
N ASN A 177 7.12 -7.70 -3.23
CA ASN A 177 7.74 -8.44 -2.13
C ASN A 177 7.77 -9.94 -2.43
N PRO A 178 8.77 -10.69 -1.90
CA PRO A 178 8.86 -12.13 -2.09
C PRO A 178 7.60 -12.85 -1.60
N SER A 179 6.88 -13.53 -2.49
CA SER A 179 5.63 -14.20 -2.16
C SER A 179 5.38 -15.42 -3.04
N THR A 180 5.76 -16.58 -2.57
CA THR A 180 5.55 -17.85 -3.30
C THR A 180 4.08 -18.19 -3.51
N ARG A 181 3.16 -17.55 -2.80
CA ARG A 181 1.72 -17.79 -2.88
C ARG A 181 0.99 -16.83 -3.79
N ASN A 182 1.31 -15.54 -3.69
CA ASN A 182 0.58 -14.47 -4.37
C ASN A 182 1.33 -13.88 -5.55
N TRP A 183 2.59 -14.28 -5.76
CA TRP A 183 3.40 -13.82 -6.88
C TRP A 183 3.70 -14.94 -7.87
N ASN A 184 4.02 -14.59 -9.10
CA ASN A 184 4.46 -15.52 -10.15
C ASN A 184 5.03 -14.73 -11.34
N TYR A 185 5.72 -15.43 -12.25
CA TYR A 185 6.39 -14.83 -13.39
C TYR A 185 5.43 -14.05 -14.31
N THR A 186 4.19 -14.53 -14.53
CA THR A 186 3.21 -13.80 -15.35
C THR A 186 2.81 -12.46 -14.71
N ARG A 187 2.68 -12.38 -13.39
CA ARG A 187 2.44 -11.11 -12.71
C ARG A 187 3.64 -10.18 -12.82
N HIS A 188 4.87 -10.71 -12.73
CA HIS A 188 6.08 -9.94 -12.97
C HIS A 188 6.04 -9.28 -14.35
N GLU A 189 5.88 -10.05 -15.43
CA GLU A 189 5.83 -9.51 -16.80
C GLU A 189 4.72 -8.45 -16.99
N VAL A 190 3.51 -8.72 -16.49
CA VAL A 190 2.38 -7.78 -16.59
C VAL A 190 2.65 -6.50 -15.78
N THR A 191 3.26 -6.61 -14.59
CA THR A 191 3.60 -5.44 -13.77
C THR A 191 4.72 -4.62 -14.39
N GLU A 192 5.74 -5.27 -14.93
CA GLU A 192 6.86 -4.61 -15.62
C GLU A 192 6.35 -3.79 -16.83
N GLY A 193 5.52 -4.42 -17.70
CA GLY A 193 4.90 -3.72 -18.82
C GLY A 193 3.98 -2.57 -18.39
N PHE A 194 3.23 -2.76 -17.31
CA PHE A 194 2.35 -1.74 -16.75
C PHE A 194 3.15 -0.54 -16.19
N ALA A 195 4.20 -0.80 -15.44
CA ALA A 195 5.09 0.22 -14.89
C ALA A 195 5.79 1.00 -16.00
N ALA A 196 6.34 0.30 -17.00
CA ALA A 196 6.98 0.91 -18.16
C ALA A 196 6.01 1.82 -18.95
N GLY A 197 4.77 1.36 -19.17
CA GLY A 197 3.73 2.13 -19.86
C GLY A 197 3.32 3.41 -19.12
N LYS A 198 3.52 3.48 -17.80
CA LYS A 198 3.22 4.65 -16.96
C LYS A 198 4.47 5.48 -16.58
N GLY A 199 5.66 5.04 -16.99
CA GLY A 199 6.92 5.70 -16.63
C GLY A 199 7.22 5.66 -15.13
N ILE A 200 6.87 4.57 -14.44
CA ILE A 200 7.09 4.36 -13.00
C ILE A 200 8.23 3.37 -12.81
N THR A 201 9.08 3.62 -11.82
CA THR A 201 10.10 2.65 -11.39
C THR A 201 9.45 1.40 -10.81
N TYR A 202 9.93 0.22 -11.21
CA TYR A 202 9.47 -1.06 -10.69
C TYR A 202 10.65 -1.87 -10.15
N ILE A 203 10.51 -2.39 -8.95
CA ILE A 203 11.49 -3.25 -8.26
C ILE A 203 10.82 -4.57 -7.92
N ASP A 204 11.36 -5.66 -8.44
CA ASP A 204 10.93 -7.03 -8.09
C ASP A 204 11.97 -7.70 -7.19
N LEU A 205 11.54 -8.12 -6.02
CA LEU A 205 12.38 -8.81 -5.02
C LEU A 205 12.19 -10.33 -5.02
N ASN A 206 11.49 -10.90 -6.02
CA ASN A 206 11.24 -12.35 -6.13
C ASN A 206 12.31 -13.12 -6.88
#